data_dc390d92f8b2978a785829cd0cc495dd
#
_entry.id   dc390d92f8b2978a785829cd0cc495dd
#
_cell.length_a   1.000
_cell.length_b   1.000
_cell.length_c   1.000
_cell.angle_alpha   90.00
_cell.angle_beta   90.00
_cell.angle_gamma   90.00
#
_symmetry.space_group_name_H-M   'P 1'
#
loop_
_entity.id
_entity.type
_entity.pdbx_description
1 polymer ?
#
loop_
_entity_poly.entity_id
_entity_poly.type
_entity_poly.pdbx_seq_one_letter_code
_entity_poly.pdbx_strand_id
1 'polypeptide(L)'
;AAAVLLVGLATALVSVTTPATPPAAPPPTPTAPLVRAAALIDSLGLTEQLQAAYGRGGVLTVTGWVHDETEFARVARALAQLAPRPAMQVSRQDEARALACDVLATFGVRYMARPYGNGRLAISGIASDAHERAAALHAVRMRLPGMTILGRDVRLADEVSAQFAAQLADERLDGVKLSWHADRLDADPGGLAAGRMARLRELVAAFNQRNYDVVRLPATAARATRDHVPFEIRSVVSGPQPYLMLADGSRLLVGGLRDQYRLTAIESGRLVFDGPEPVIVTR
;
A
#
# COMPACT_ATOMS: atom_id res chain seq x y z
N ALA A 1 55.93 -18.07 -67.70
CA ALA A 1 55.80 -16.76 -67.07
C ALA A 1 54.73 -16.81 -66.04
N ALA A 2 55.10 -16.92 -64.79
CA ALA A 2 54.21 -16.85 -63.67
C ALA A 2 54.68 -15.73 -62.74
N ALA A 3 53.91 -14.69 -62.63
CA ALA A 3 54.16 -13.61 -61.71
C ALA A 3 53.46 -13.92 -60.36
N VAL A 4 54.24 -14.00 -59.30
CA VAL A 4 53.76 -14.17 -57.94
C VAL A 4 53.62 -12.75 -57.30
N LEU A 5 52.41 -12.37 -56.97
CA LEU A 5 52.10 -11.10 -56.29
C LEU A 5 52.11 -11.36 -54.80
N LEU A 6 53.13 -10.86 -54.10
CA LEU A 6 53.23 -10.86 -52.61
C LEU A 6 52.46 -9.70 -52.08
N VAL A 7 51.26 -9.95 -51.41
CA VAL A 7 50.51 -8.97 -50.67
C VAL A 7 50.99 -8.97 -49.21
N GLY A 8 51.71 -7.94 -48.84
CA GLY A 8 52.15 -7.71 -47.46
C GLY A 8 51.00 -7.24 -46.57
N LEU A 9 50.65 -8.04 -45.57
CA LEU A 9 49.68 -7.70 -44.55
C LEU A 9 50.37 -6.89 -43.45
N ALA A 10 50.16 -5.57 -43.43
CA ALA A 10 50.63 -4.71 -42.36
C ALA A 10 49.62 -4.79 -41.20
N THR A 11 49.96 -5.54 -40.16
CA THR A 11 49.23 -5.53 -38.86
C THR A 11 49.60 -4.28 -38.08
N ALA A 12 48.69 -3.30 -38.09
CA ALA A 12 48.77 -2.13 -37.17
C ALA A 12 48.36 -2.57 -35.76
N LEU A 13 49.32 -2.65 -34.83
CA LEU A 13 49.07 -2.76 -33.39
C LEU A 13 48.51 -1.42 -32.90
N VAL A 14 47.19 -1.39 -32.72
CA VAL A 14 46.53 -0.28 -31.97
C VAL A 14 46.79 -0.52 -30.50
N SER A 15 47.75 0.20 -29.91
CA SER A 15 47.95 0.27 -28.46
C SER A 15 46.79 1.02 -27.84
N VAL A 16 45.84 0.26 -27.27
CA VAL A 16 44.77 0.85 -26.42
C VAL A 16 45.40 1.30 -25.10
N THR A 17 45.77 2.56 -25.04
CA THR A 17 46.11 3.23 -23.75
C THR A 17 44.84 3.32 -22.96
N THR A 18 44.65 2.44 -21.98
CA THR A 18 43.62 2.59 -20.89
C THR A 18 43.92 3.87 -20.15
N PRO A 19 42.96 4.82 -20.06
CA PRO A 19 43.17 5.99 -19.26
C PRO A 19 43.34 5.56 -17.78
N ALA A 20 44.48 5.91 -17.22
CA ALA A 20 44.75 5.65 -15.80
C ALA A 20 43.67 6.35 -14.99
N THR A 21 42.88 5.58 -14.23
CA THR A 21 41.93 6.10 -13.25
C THR A 21 42.69 7.04 -12.32
N PRO A 22 42.31 8.32 -12.19
CA PRO A 22 42.99 9.23 -11.30
C PRO A 22 42.97 8.62 -9.88
N PRO A 23 44.07 8.70 -9.14
CA PRO A 23 44.12 8.16 -7.78
C PRO A 23 42.98 8.79 -6.97
N ALA A 24 42.20 7.96 -6.27
CA ALA A 24 41.15 8.41 -5.39
C ALA A 24 41.69 9.45 -4.43
N ALA A 25 41.08 10.64 -4.40
CA ALA A 25 41.46 11.70 -3.50
C ALA A 25 41.48 11.16 -2.07
N PRO A 26 42.53 11.47 -1.26
CA PRO A 26 42.59 11.00 0.13
C PRO A 26 41.34 11.47 0.86
N PRO A 27 40.77 10.66 1.80
CA PRO A 27 39.61 11.05 2.57
C PRO A 27 39.91 12.38 3.30
N PRO A 28 38.99 13.35 3.29
CA PRO A 28 39.21 14.64 3.93
C PRO A 28 39.56 14.47 5.40
N THR A 29 40.63 15.10 5.85
CA THR A 29 41.04 15.09 7.25
C THR A 29 39.92 15.61 8.14
N PRO A 30 39.49 14.90 9.19
CA PRO A 30 38.37 15.34 10.02
C PRO A 30 38.67 16.70 10.63
N THR A 31 37.82 17.70 10.33
CA THR A 31 37.95 19.04 10.89
C THR A 31 37.55 19.07 12.37
N ALA A 32 38.13 19.96 13.14
CA ALA A 32 37.92 20.06 14.61
C ALA A 32 36.42 20.08 15.06
N PRO A 33 35.45 20.70 14.32
CA PRO A 33 34.04 20.64 14.67
C PRO A 33 33.43 19.25 14.53
N LEU A 34 33.82 18.47 13.51
CA LEU A 34 33.36 17.10 13.32
C LEU A 34 33.84 16.18 14.45
N VAL A 35 35.11 16.31 14.83
CA VAL A 35 35.73 15.54 15.95
C VAL A 35 34.99 15.83 17.26
N ARG A 36 34.70 17.11 17.53
CA ARG A 36 33.94 17.48 18.74
C ARG A 36 32.53 16.92 18.76
N ALA A 37 31.83 16.94 17.60
CA ALA A 37 30.49 16.36 17.49
C ALA A 37 30.51 14.83 17.68
N ALA A 38 31.49 14.15 17.10
CA ALA A 38 31.66 12.70 17.28
C ALA A 38 31.98 12.33 18.75
N ALA A 39 32.88 13.07 19.39
CA ALA A 39 33.20 12.86 20.83
C ALA A 39 31.98 13.12 21.73
N LEU A 40 31.14 14.11 21.40
CA LEU A 40 29.93 14.37 22.13
C LEU A 40 28.92 13.20 21.97
N ILE A 41 28.72 12.69 20.76
CA ILE A 41 27.88 11.53 20.51
C ILE A 41 28.37 10.31 21.29
N ASP A 42 29.67 10.09 21.31
CA ASP A 42 30.29 9.01 22.08
C ASP A 42 30.05 9.17 23.58
N SER A 43 30.23 10.38 24.13
CA SER A 43 29.96 10.68 25.55
C SER A 43 28.51 10.47 25.96
N LEU A 44 27.58 10.55 25.00
CA LEU A 44 26.14 10.27 25.20
C LEU A 44 25.83 8.76 25.11
N GLY A 45 26.76 7.94 24.64
CA GLY A 45 26.58 6.50 24.43
C GLY A 45 25.71 6.18 23.18
N LEU A 46 25.65 7.09 22.20
CA LEU A 46 24.76 7.01 21.03
C LEU A 46 25.50 6.77 19.71
N THR A 47 26.70 6.24 19.74
CA THR A 47 27.58 6.05 18.56
C THR A 47 26.99 5.12 17.50
N GLU A 48 26.16 4.15 17.93
CA GLU A 48 25.47 3.25 17.01
C GLU A 48 24.19 3.87 16.39
N GLN A 49 23.67 4.92 17.01
CA GLN A 49 22.39 5.53 16.66
C GLN A 49 22.56 6.83 15.90
N LEU A 50 23.62 7.59 16.20
CA LEU A 50 23.87 8.92 15.64
C LEU A 50 25.20 8.98 14.91
N GLN A 51 25.23 9.71 13.82
CA GLN A 51 26.42 9.96 13.02
C GLN A 51 26.56 11.45 12.70
N ALA A 52 27.75 12.01 12.88
CA ALA A 52 28.07 13.36 12.45
C ALA A 52 28.83 13.33 11.12
N ALA A 53 28.42 14.16 10.18
CA ALA A 53 29.06 14.30 8.88
C ALA A 53 28.86 15.71 8.31
N TYR A 54 29.70 16.12 7.34
CA TYR A 54 29.41 17.31 6.55
C TYR A 54 28.41 16.98 5.45
N GLY A 55 27.26 17.66 5.46
CA GLY A 55 26.26 17.61 4.43
C GLY A 55 26.62 18.42 3.17
N ARG A 56 25.71 18.47 2.20
CA ARG A 56 25.84 19.33 1.02
C ARG A 56 25.95 20.80 1.47
N GLY A 57 26.97 21.51 0.96
CA GLY A 57 27.23 22.89 1.34
C GLY A 57 28.14 23.08 2.56
N GLY A 58 28.80 22.01 3.06
CA GLY A 58 29.77 22.09 4.14
C GLY A 58 29.17 22.32 5.53
N VAL A 59 27.86 22.14 5.70
CA VAL A 59 27.18 22.25 7.00
C VAL A 59 27.37 20.95 7.79
N LEU A 60 27.91 21.04 9.01
CA LEU A 60 27.99 19.91 9.92
C LEU A 60 26.59 19.46 10.30
N THR A 61 26.25 18.21 10.02
CA THR A 61 24.93 17.64 10.24
C THR A 61 25.06 16.37 11.10
N VAL A 62 24.21 16.24 12.11
CA VAL A 62 24.05 15.02 12.88
C VAL A 62 22.78 14.31 12.40
N THR A 63 22.95 13.09 11.92
CA THR A 63 21.86 12.25 11.39
C THR A 63 21.74 10.98 12.22
N GLY A 64 20.56 10.39 12.26
CA GLY A 64 20.33 9.12 12.95
C GLY A 64 18.95 9.01 13.57
N TRP A 65 18.87 8.24 14.62
CA TRP A 65 17.62 7.99 15.33
C TRP A 65 17.87 7.92 16.86
N VAL A 66 16.80 8.19 17.60
CA VAL A 66 16.75 8.05 19.06
C VAL A 66 15.46 7.33 19.44
N HIS A 67 15.38 6.81 20.67
CA HIS A 67 14.22 6.02 21.09
C HIS A 67 12.97 6.88 21.28
N ASP A 68 13.10 7.98 22.01
CA ASP A 68 11.99 8.81 22.48
C ASP A 68 12.34 10.30 22.54
N GLU A 69 11.36 11.11 22.97
CA GLU A 69 11.50 12.55 23.17
C GLU A 69 12.54 12.93 24.21
N THR A 70 12.70 12.14 25.26
CA THR A 70 13.65 12.43 26.35
C THR A 70 15.08 12.36 25.84
N GLU A 71 15.38 11.32 25.07
CA GLU A 71 16.69 11.13 24.43
C GLU A 71 16.92 12.20 23.36
N PHE A 72 15.89 12.51 22.56
CA PHE A 72 15.95 13.59 21.57
C PHE A 72 16.30 14.94 22.21
N ALA A 73 15.60 15.33 23.29
CA ALA A 73 15.86 16.58 24.00
C ALA A 73 17.26 16.62 24.64
N ARG A 74 17.76 15.48 25.13
CA ARG A 74 19.13 15.36 25.64
C ARG A 74 20.17 15.62 24.57
N VAL A 75 20.03 14.99 23.39
CA VAL A 75 20.90 15.19 22.22
C VAL A 75 20.82 16.63 21.73
N ALA A 76 19.63 17.19 21.57
CA ALA A 76 19.43 18.56 21.11
C ALA A 76 20.12 19.60 22.02
N ARG A 77 20.00 19.44 23.34
CA ARG A 77 20.69 20.30 24.32
C ARG A 77 22.20 20.19 24.22
N ALA A 78 22.73 18.98 24.10
CA ALA A 78 24.15 18.76 23.98
C ALA A 78 24.74 19.37 22.71
N LEU A 79 24.09 19.15 21.56
CA LEU A 79 24.50 19.71 20.26
C LEU A 79 24.39 21.23 20.20
N ALA A 80 23.47 21.84 20.95
CA ALA A 80 23.34 23.29 21.04
C ALA A 80 24.56 24.01 21.66
N GLN A 81 25.38 23.28 22.41
CA GLN A 81 26.62 23.79 23.06
C GLN A 81 27.81 23.84 22.09
N LEU A 82 27.70 23.19 20.91
CA LEU A 82 28.77 23.18 19.92
C LEU A 82 28.78 24.45 19.06
N ALA A 83 29.98 24.93 18.75
CA ALA A 83 30.20 26.03 17.83
C ALA A 83 31.12 25.58 16.66
N PRO A 84 30.69 25.64 15.40
CA PRO A 84 29.34 26.01 14.95
C PRO A 84 28.28 24.96 15.35
N ARG A 85 27.03 25.39 15.54
CA ARG A 85 25.93 24.51 15.87
C ARG A 85 25.62 23.56 14.69
N PRO A 86 25.66 22.24 14.89
CA PRO A 86 25.33 21.29 13.84
C PRO A 86 23.82 21.36 13.47
N ALA A 87 23.51 21.10 12.21
CA ALA A 87 22.14 20.78 11.81
C ALA A 87 21.76 19.41 12.37
N MET A 88 20.52 19.28 12.84
CA MET A 88 20.03 18.03 13.44
C MET A 88 18.96 17.42 12.54
N GLN A 89 19.22 16.22 12.04
CA GLN A 89 18.31 15.38 11.24
C GLN A 89 18.17 14.02 11.93
N VAL A 90 17.54 14.04 13.11
CA VAL A 90 17.39 12.88 13.98
C VAL A 90 15.91 12.53 14.09
N SER A 91 15.59 11.26 13.85
CA SER A 91 14.23 10.73 13.93
C SER A 91 13.99 10.05 15.28
N ARG A 92 12.77 10.16 15.80
CA ARG A 92 12.36 9.44 17.01
C ARG A 92 11.66 8.14 16.64
N GLN A 93 12.06 7.04 17.24
CA GLN A 93 11.53 5.71 16.95
C GLN A 93 10.09 5.53 17.44
N ASP A 94 9.71 6.15 18.55
CA ASP A 94 8.34 6.12 19.10
C ASP A 94 7.32 6.77 18.15
N GLU A 95 7.69 7.86 17.47
CA GLU A 95 6.85 8.55 16.50
C GLU A 95 6.96 7.99 15.07
N ALA A 96 8.00 7.24 14.77
CA ALA A 96 8.32 6.83 13.41
C ALA A 96 7.17 6.12 12.70
N ARG A 97 6.42 5.29 13.43
CA ARG A 97 5.23 4.61 12.89
C ARG A 97 4.15 5.61 12.49
N ALA A 98 3.80 6.55 13.37
CA ALA A 98 2.75 7.52 13.10
C ALA A 98 3.12 8.40 11.90
N LEU A 99 4.35 8.95 11.89
CA LEU A 99 4.86 9.77 10.79
C LEU A 99 4.90 9.02 9.46
N ALA A 100 5.30 7.73 9.47
CA ALA A 100 5.27 6.92 8.27
C ALA A 100 3.84 6.66 7.78
N CYS A 101 2.91 6.36 8.67
CA CYS A 101 1.50 6.16 8.32
C CYS A 101 0.88 7.42 7.74
N ASP A 102 1.18 8.60 8.29
CA ASP A 102 0.68 9.88 7.76
C ASP A 102 1.20 10.13 6.33
N VAL A 103 2.48 9.86 6.08
CA VAL A 103 3.04 9.98 4.73
C VAL A 103 2.41 8.97 3.78
N LEU A 104 2.30 7.70 4.20
CA LEU A 104 1.77 6.62 3.36
C LEU A 104 0.27 6.79 3.05
N ALA A 105 -0.49 7.46 3.93
CA ALA A 105 -1.90 7.78 3.69
C ALA A 105 -2.13 8.71 2.48
N THR A 106 -1.09 9.42 2.02
CA THR A 106 -1.17 10.26 0.80
C THR A 106 -1.08 9.44 -0.50
N PHE A 107 -0.70 8.16 -0.41
CA PHE A 107 -0.64 7.23 -1.54
C PHE A 107 -1.93 6.40 -1.60
N GLY A 108 -2.40 6.10 -2.81
CA GLY A 108 -3.73 5.55 -3.06
C GLY A 108 -3.95 4.09 -2.66
N VAL A 109 -2.94 3.40 -2.11
CA VAL A 109 -3.00 1.98 -1.80
C VAL A 109 -2.72 1.72 -0.32
N ARG A 110 -3.07 0.55 0.17
CA ARG A 110 -2.92 0.20 1.59
C ARG A 110 -1.47 -0.07 1.96
N TYR A 111 -1.00 0.70 2.92
CA TYR A 111 0.32 0.50 3.52
C TYR A 111 0.22 0.35 5.03
N MET A 112 1.19 -0.35 5.59
CA MET A 112 1.38 -0.51 7.03
C MET A 112 2.84 -0.27 7.38
N ALA A 113 3.07 0.47 8.46
CA ALA A 113 4.40 0.68 9.02
C ALA A 113 4.53 -0.03 10.37
N ARG A 114 5.60 -0.80 10.56
CA ARG A 114 5.89 -1.51 11.82
C ARG A 114 7.32 -1.21 12.26
N PRO A 115 7.54 -0.71 13.49
CA PRO A 115 8.87 -0.61 14.06
C PRO A 115 9.50 -2.01 14.15
N TYR A 116 10.78 -2.10 13.76
CA TYR A 116 11.55 -3.35 13.79
C TYR A 116 12.72 -3.30 14.78
N GLY A 117 12.77 -2.25 15.62
CA GLY A 117 13.86 -1.98 16.53
C GLY A 117 15.10 -1.39 15.84
N ASN A 118 16.04 -0.88 16.64
CA ASN A 118 17.34 -0.37 16.21
C ASN A 118 17.25 0.57 14.99
N GLY A 119 16.37 1.57 15.04
CA GLY A 119 16.18 2.55 13.97
C GLY A 119 15.67 1.98 12.66
N ARG A 120 15.08 0.78 12.67
CA ARG A 120 14.50 0.14 11.48
C ARG A 120 12.99 0.21 11.50
N LEU A 121 12.42 0.51 10.33
CA LEU A 121 10.97 0.54 10.10
C LEU A 121 10.64 -0.33 8.89
N ALA A 122 9.81 -1.34 9.08
CA ALA A 122 9.32 -2.19 8.01
C ALA A 122 8.03 -1.57 7.42
N ILE A 123 8.03 -1.37 6.11
CA ILE A 123 6.85 -0.96 5.35
C ILE A 123 6.37 -2.18 4.58
N SER A 124 5.09 -2.46 4.71
CA SER A 124 4.40 -3.52 3.99
C SER A 124 3.09 -2.99 3.40
N GLY A 125 2.58 -3.65 2.37
CA GLY A 125 1.35 -3.20 1.73
C GLY A 125 1.28 -3.54 0.25
N ILE A 126 0.45 -2.79 -0.46
CA ILE A 126 0.22 -2.96 -1.89
C ILE A 126 0.34 -1.59 -2.54
N ALA A 127 1.18 -1.48 -3.55
CA ALA A 127 1.32 -0.32 -4.42
C ALA A 127 0.62 -0.59 -5.76
N SER A 128 0.08 0.44 -6.39
CA SER A 128 -0.54 0.32 -7.72
C SER A 128 0.48 -0.16 -8.76
N ASP A 129 1.70 0.40 -8.69
CA ASP A 129 2.80 0.08 -9.59
C ASP A 129 4.17 0.30 -8.92
N ALA A 130 5.24 0.01 -9.67
CA ALA A 130 6.61 0.14 -9.18
C ALA A 130 7.02 1.60 -8.92
N HIS A 131 6.44 2.55 -9.65
CA HIS A 131 6.73 3.98 -9.48
C HIS A 131 6.14 4.48 -8.16
N GLU A 132 4.86 4.19 -7.89
CA GLU A 132 4.22 4.53 -6.63
C GLU A 132 4.95 3.90 -5.44
N ARG A 133 5.31 2.60 -5.54
CA ARG A 133 6.12 1.93 -4.51
C ARG A 133 7.42 2.69 -4.21
N ALA A 134 8.15 3.07 -5.26
CA ALA A 134 9.40 3.80 -5.10
C ALA A 134 9.18 5.20 -4.49
N ALA A 135 8.15 5.92 -4.94
CA ALA A 135 7.77 7.24 -4.45
C ALA A 135 7.35 7.20 -2.97
N ALA A 136 6.50 6.24 -2.58
CA ALA A 136 6.06 6.06 -1.21
C ALA A 136 7.23 5.77 -0.26
N LEU A 137 8.11 4.82 -0.62
CA LEU A 137 9.28 4.51 0.18
C LEU A 137 10.29 5.67 0.25
N HIS A 138 10.43 6.43 -0.83
CA HIS A 138 11.26 7.64 -0.85
C HIS A 138 10.69 8.72 0.09
N ALA A 139 9.39 9.00 0.02
CA ALA A 139 8.74 9.98 0.87
C ALA A 139 8.91 9.65 2.37
N VAL A 140 8.77 8.37 2.75
CA VAL A 140 9.02 7.94 4.13
C VAL A 140 10.47 8.16 4.54
N ARG A 141 11.45 7.83 3.67
CA ARG A 141 12.88 8.09 3.95
C ARG A 141 13.19 9.57 4.17
N MET A 142 12.57 10.43 3.36
CA MET A 142 12.75 11.88 3.51
C MET A 142 12.14 12.42 4.80
N ARG A 143 11.07 11.79 5.30
CA ARG A 143 10.40 12.20 6.54
C ARG A 143 11.11 11.67 7.79
N LEU A 144 11.81 10.54 7.67
CA LEU A 144 12.47 9.85 8.78
C LEU A 144 13.99 9.71 8.49
N PRO A 145 14.73 10.85 8.46
CA PRO A 145 16.17 10.82 8.21
C PRO A 145 16.89 10.02 9.30
N GLY A 146 17.88 9.21 8.90
CA GLY A 146 18.65 8.37 9.81
C GLY A 146 18.01 7.04 10.20
N MET A 147 16.75 6.78 9.80
CA MET A 147 16.13 5.47 9.95
C MET A 147 16.31 4.58 8.71
N THR A 148 16.44 3.29 8.92
CA THR A 148 16.48 2.30 7.84
C THR A 148 15.08 1.85 7.48
N ILE A 149 14.62 2.21 6.27
CA ILE A 149 13.30 1.84 5.77
C ILE A 149 13.38 0.55 4.97
N LEU A 150 12.74 -0.51 5.49
CA LEU A 150 12.63 -1.83 4.89
C LEU A 150 11.31 -1.92 4.13
N GLY A 151 11.36 -1.96 2.81
CA GLY A 151 10.16 -2.00 1.93
C GLY A 151 10.03 -3.28 1.11
N ARG A 152 10.60 -4.41 1.57
CA ARG A 152 10.59 -5.68 0.83
C ARG A 152 9.19 -6.28 0.69
N ASP A 153 8.32 -6.02 1.68
CA ASP A 153 6.97 -6.58 1.74
C ASP A 153 5.91 -5.68 1.06
N VAL A 154 6.35 -4.69 0.28
CA VAL A 154 5.43 -3.89 -0.55
C VAL A 154 5.29 -4.57 -1.91
N ARG A 155 4.12 -5.17 -2.13
CA ARG A 155 3.76 -5.90 -3.35
C ARG A 155 3.12 -4.97 -4.37
N LEU A 156 3.06 -5.38 -5.63
CA LEU A 156 2.35 -4.65 -6.66
C LEU A 156 0.91 -5.16 -6.82
N ALA A 157 0.01 -4.27 -7.19
CA ALA A 157 -1.40 -4.58 -7.42
C ALA A 157 -1.57 -5.71 -8.46
N ASP A 158 -0.80 -5.67 -9.54
CA ASP A 158 -0.83 -6.71 -10.56
C ASP A 158 -0.35 -8.07 -10.06
N GLU A 159 0.68 -8.11 -9.20
CA GLU A 159 1.16 -9.34 -8.57
C GLU A 159 0.10 -9.96 -7.67
N VAL A 160 -0.61 -9.12 -6.91
CA VAL A 160 -1.70 -9.55 -6.01
C VAL A 160 -2.88 -10.07 -6.82
N SER A 161 -3.26 -9.38 -7.91
CA SER A 161 -4.32 -9.81 -8.82
C SER A 161 -3.99 -11.14 -9.48
N ALA A 162 -2.78 -11.29 -10.01
CA ALA A 162 -2.33 -12.52 -10.66
C ALA A 162 -2.32 -13.70 -9.68
N GLN A 163 -1.87 -13.48 -8.45
CA GLN A 163 -1.89 -14.52 -7.41
C GLN A 163 -3.33 -14.93 -7.06
N PHE A 164 -4.25 -13.97 -6.91
CA PHE A 164 -5.65 -14.30 -6.61
C PHE A 164 -6.33 -15.00 -7.79
N ALA A 165 -6.07 -14.54 -9.03
CA ALA A 165 -6.56 -15.20 -10.24
C ALA A 165 -6.10 -16.65 -10.37
N ALA A 166 -4.83 -16.94 -10.05
CA ALA A 166 -4.32 -18.31 -10.02
C ALA A 166 -5.08 -19.19 -9.00
N GLN A 167 -5.35 -18.67 -7.79
CA GLN A 167 -6.13 -19.39 -6.79
C GLN A 167 -7.58 -19.62 -7.22
N LEU A 168 -8.20 -18.66 -7.92
CA LEU A 168 -9.53 -18.84 -8.50
C LEU A 168 -9.55 -19.97 -9.54
N ALA A 169 -8.53 -20.05 -10.39
CA ALA A 169 -8.38 -21.11 -11.38
C ALA A 169 -8.18 -22.49 -10.74
N ASP A 170 -7.33 -22.60 -9.72
CA ASP A 170 -7.09 -23.84 -8.96
C ASP A 170 -8.40 -24.37 -8.34
N GLU A 171 -9.27 -23.48 -7.85
CA GLU A 171 -10.58 -23.81 -7.27
C GLU A 171 -11.69 -23.91 -8.33
N ARG A 172 -11.37 -23.84 -9.61
CA ARG A 172 -12.32 -23.86 -10.74
C ARG A 172 -13.48 -22.86 -10.60
N LEU A 173 -13.15 -21.67 -10.07
CA LEU A 173 -14.07 -20.54 -9.93
C LEU A 173 -14.03 -19.64 -11.16
N ASP A 174 -14.21 -20.25 -12.34
CA ASP A 174 -14.20 -19.53 -13.60
C ASP A 174 -15.37 -18.54 -13.66
N GLY A 175 -15.14 -17.41 -14.29
CA GLY A 175 -16.15 -16.36 -14.46
C GLY A 175 -16.11 -15.24 -13.42
N VAL A 176 -15.30 -15.35 -12.37
CA VAL A 176 -15.03 -14.25 -11.45
C VAL A 176 -14.18 -13.19 -12.14
N LYS A 177 -14.70 -11.96 -12.24
CA LYS A 177 -13.99 -10.83 -12.82
C LYS A 177 -13.28 -10.04 -11.71
N LEU A 178 -12.01 -9.72 -11.94
CA LEU A 178 -11.21 -8.94 -11.01
C LEU A 178 -11.01 -7.52 -11.54
N SER A 179 -11.21 -6.53 -10.69
CA SER A 179 -10.97 -5.12 -11.03
C SER A 179 -10.46 -4.34 -9.82
N TRP A 180 -9.42 -3.52 -10.03
CA TRP A 180 -8.92 -2.62 -8.98
C TRP A 180 -9.75 -1.36 -8.90
N HIS A 181 -10.10 -0.95 -7.68
CA HIS A 181 -10.72 0.31 -7.36
C HIS A 181 -9.97 0.96 -6.21
N ALA A 182 -9.17 1.98 -6.52
CA ALA A 182 -8.32 2.68 -5.56
C ALA A 182 -7.45 1.71 -4.74
N ASP A 183 -7.88 1.38 -3.52
CA ASP A 183 -7.13 0.60 -2.52
C ASP A 183 -7.62 -0.84 -2.38
N ARG A 184 -8.49 -1.34 -3.27
CA ARG A 184 -9.11 -2.66 -3.16
C ARG A 184 -9.24 -3.37 -4.50
N LEU A 185 -9.23 -4.70 -4.44
CA LEU A 185 -9.50 -5.60 -5.55
C LEU A 185 -10.94 -6.11 -5.43
N ASP A 186 -11.82 -5.65 -6.30
CA ASP A 186 -13.19 -6.13 -6.37
C ASP A 186 -13.22 -7.44 -7.18
N ALA A 187 -13.83 -8.48 -6.60
CA ALA A 187 -14.03 -9.77 -7.22
C ALA A 187 -15.53 -9.96 -7.52
N ASP A 188 -15.92 -9.68 -8.76
CA ASP A 188 -17.30 -9.85 -9.22
C ASP A 188 -17.55 -11.34 -9.56
N PRO A 189 -18.45 -12.02 -8.83
CA PRO A 189 -18.70 -13.45 -9.01
C PRO A 189 -19.51 -13.81 -10.25
N GLY A 190 -20.06 -12.82 -11.00
CA GLY A 190 -20.77 -13.07 -12.28
C GLY A 190 -21.96 -13.97 -12.05
N GLY A 191 -22.66 -14.46 -11.51
CA GLY A 191 -23.79 -15.43 -11.40
C GLY A 191 -23.36 -16.83 -11.00
N LEU A 192 -22.33 -16.96 -10.14
CA LEU A 192 -21.92 -18.24 -9.58
C LEU A 192 -23.07 -18.90 -8.80
N ALA A 193 -23.24 -20.23 -8.96
CA ALA A 193 -24.16 -21.03 -8.16
C ALA A 193 -23.81 -20.98 -6.66
N ALA A 194 -24.80 -21.16 -5.77
CA ALA A 194 -24.67 -20.97 -4.33
C ALA A 194 -23.47 -21.74 -3.69
N GLY A 195 -23.21 -22.98 -4.07
CA GLY A 195 -22.08 -23.76 -3.58
C GLY A 195 -20.71 -23.16 -3.98
N ARG A 196 -20.59 -22.72 -5.23
CA ARG A 196 -19.36 -22.05 -5.70
C ARG A 196 -19.18 -20.66 -5.08
N MET A 197 -20.27 -19.97 -4.78
CA MET A 197 -20.23 -18.70 -4.05
C MET A 197 -19.73 -18.89 -2.61
N ALA A 198 -20.15 -19.94 -1.91
CA ALA A 198 -19.63 -20.25 -0.58
C ALA A 198 -18.10 -20.48 -0.63
N ARG A 199 -17.63 -21.25 -1.62
CA ARG A 199 -16.21 -21.50 -1.81
C ARG A 199 -15.42 -20.22 -2.14
N LEU A 200 -15.98 -19.34 -2.97
CA LEU A 200 -15.39 -18.02 -3.24
C LEU A 200 -15.24 -17.18 -1.97
N ARG A 201 -16.23 -17.17 -1.08
CA ARG A 201 -16.15 -16.44 0.20
C ARG A 201 -15.03 -16.98 1.10
N GLU A 202 -14.91 -18.30 1.20
CA GLU A 202 -13.82 -18.94 1.95
C GLU A 202 -12.46 -18.57 1.38
N LEU A 203 -12.32 -18.63 0.05
CA LEU A 203 -11.08 -18.26 -0.63
C LEU A 203 -10.72 -16.79 -0.40
N VAL A 204 -11.68 -15.88 -0.53
CA VAL A 204 -11.49 -14.44 -0.25
C VAL A 204 -11.07 -14.22 1.19
N ALA A 205 -11.71 -14.87 2.16
CA ALA A 205 -11.35 -14.76 3.58
C ALA A 205 -9.92 -15.23 3.84
N ALA A 206 -9.53 -16.38 3.31
CA ALA A 206 -8.18 -16.95 3.45
C ALA A 206 -7.11 -16.07 2.76
N PHE A 207 -7.43 -15.52 1.59
CA PHE A 207 -6.54 -14.61 0.86
C PHE A 207 -6.33 -13.30 1.61
N ASN A 208 -7.40 -12.71 2.13
CA ASN A 208 -7.40 -11.44 2.84
C ASN A 208 -6.57 -11.47 4.13
N GLN A 209 -6.57 -12.59 4.86
CA GLN A 209 -5.73 -12.77 6.04
C GLN A 209 -4.23 -12.55 5.75
N ARG A 210 -3.77 -12.84 4.53
CA ARG A 210 -2.36 -12.73 4.11
C ARG A 210 -2.07 -11.48 3.26
N ASN A 211 -3.11 -10.81 2.77
CA ASN A 211 -3.00 -9.73 1.78
C ASN A 211 -3.76 -8.46 2.20
N TYR A 212 -3.68 -8.09 3.49
CA TYR A 212 -4.17 -6.81 4.03
C TYR A 212 -5.67 -6.54 3.80
N ASP A 213 -6.50 -7.58 3.74
CA ASP A 213 -7.95 -7.46 3.54
C ASP A 213 -8.31 -6.69 2.25
N VAL A 214 -7.56 -6.97 1.18
CA VAL A 214 -7.63 -6.20 -0.07
C VAL A 214 -8.77 -6.62 -0.99
N VAL A 215 -9.16 -7.91 -0.99
CA VAL A 215 -10.20 -8.43 -1.88
C VAL A 215 -11.58 -8.17 -1.29
N ARG A 216 -12.46 -7.59 -2.09
CA ARG A 216 -13.86 -7.36 -1.73
C ARG A 216 -14.80 -8.09 -2.68
N LEU A 217 -15.83 -8.67 -2.12
CA LEU A 217 -16.99 -9.11 -2.89
C LEU A 217 -18.00 -7.96 -2.91
N PRO A 218 -18.54 -7.57 -4.08
CA PRO A 218 -19.56 -6.55 -4.14
C PRO A 218 -20.75 -6.97 -3.26
N ALA A 219 -21.37 -6.02 -2.60
CA ALA A 219 -22.51 -6.27 -1.70
C ALA A 219 -23.66 -6.99 -2.39
N THR A 220 -23.79 -6.83 -3.71
CA THR A 220 -24.75 -7.53 -4.56
C THR A 220 -24.47 -9.05 -4.65
N ALA A 221 -23.22 -9.46 -4.48
CA ALA A 221 -22.83 -10.89 -4.50
C ALA A 221 -23.19 -11.64 -3.21
N ALA A 222 -23.47 -10.93 -2.13
CA ALA A 222 -23.96 -11.53 -0.90
C ALA A 222 -25.47 -11.86 -0.93
N ARG A 223 -26.15 -11.41 -1.97
CA ARG A 223 -27.61 -11.54 -2.12
C ARG A 223 -27.91 -12.33 -3.38
N ALA A 224 -28.20 -13.62 -3.24
CA ALA A 224 -29.04 -14.27 -4.24
C ALA A 224 -30.37 -13.54 -4.21
N THR A 225 -30.54 -12.58 -5.14
CA THR A 225 -31.82 -11.90 -5.31
C THR A 225 -32.79 -12.89 -5.96
N ARG A 226 -33.81 -13.27 -5.24
CA ARG A 226 -34.98 -13.85 -5.90
C ARG A 226 -35.64 -12.75 -6.69
N ASP A 227 -36.07 -13.04 -7.90
CA ASP A 227 -36.78 -12.09 -8.76
C ASP A 227 -38.25 -11.93 -8.34
N HIS A 228 -38.69 -12.62 -7.30
CA HIS A 228 -40.07 -12.55 -6.83
C HIS A 228 -40.20 -12.75 -5.31
N VAL A 229 -41.17 -12.09 -4.72
CA VAL A 229 -41.63 -12.31 -3.36
C VAL A 229 -42.72 -13.39 -3.32
N PRO A 230 -42.97 -14.09 -2.19
CA PRO A 230 -43.95 -15.17 -2.09
C PRO A 230 -45.42 -14.68 -2.13
N PHE A 231 -45.66 -13.41 -2.39
CA PHE A 231 -46.97 -12.79 -2.50
C PHE A 231 -47.07 -12.00 -3.80
N GLU A 232 -48.30 -11.89 -4.33
CA GLU A 232 -48.55 -11.20 -5.60
C GLU A 232 -48.74 -9.70 -5.39
N ILE A 233 -48.01 -8.90 -6.17
CA ILE A 233 -48.09 -7.44 -6.19
C ILE A 233 -49.00 -7.02 -7.35
N ARG A 234 -50.13 -6.41 -7.02
CA ARG A 234 -51.13 -5.96 -8.01
C ARG A 234 -50.75 -4.62 -8.63
N SER A 235 -50.32 -3.65 -7.84
CA SER A 235 -49.90 -2.35 -8.34
C SER A 235 -48.99 -1.62 -7.35
N VAL A 236 -48.25 -0.63 -7.89
CA VAL A 236 -47.41 0.28 -7.11
C VAL A 236 -48.02 1.69 -7.21
N VAL A 237 -48.29 2.28 -6.07
CA VAL A 237 -48.80 3.65 -6.01
C VAL A 237 -47.63 4.55 -5.60
N SER A 238 -47.32 5.49 -6.52
CA SER A 238 -46.29 6.51 -6.31
C SER A 238 -46.92 7.77 -5.74
N GLY A 239 -46.18 8.52 -4.92
CA GLY A 239 -46.65 9.75 -4.30
C GLY A 239 -45.85 10.10 -3.05
N PRO A 240 -46.30 11.07 -2.27
CA PRO A 240 -45.63 11.49 -1.02
C PRO A 240 -45.45 10.35 -0.01
N GLN A 241 -46.31 9.35 -0.02
CA GLN A 241 -46.21 8.11 0.75
C GLN A 241 -46.42 6.93 -0.21
N PRO A 242 -45.38 6.45 -0.87
CA PRO A 242 -45.48 5.37 -1.83
C PRO A 242 -45.79 4.04 -1.12
N TYR A 243 -46.64 3.21 -1.74
CA TYR A 243 -47.02 1.90 -1.21
C TYR A 243 -47.31 0.89 -2.33
N LEU A 244 -47.29 -0.38 -1.98
CA LEU A 244 -47.71 -1.48 -2.84
C LEU A 244 -49.14 -1.88 -2.48
N MET A 245 -49.96 -2.13 -3.51
CA MET A 245 -51.24 -2.81 -3.37
C MET A 245 -51.02 -4.31 -3.69
N LEU A 246 -51.31 -5.17 -2.75
CA LEU A 246 -51.19 -6.61 -2.91
C LEU A 246 -52.46 -7.19 -3.53
N ALA A 247 -52.40 -8.42 -4.05
CA ALA A 247 -53.53 -9.07 -4.69
C ALA A 247 -54.72 -9.31 -3.75
N ASP A 248 -54.44 -9.46 -2.44
CA ASP A 248 -55.45 -9.59 -1.40
C ASP A 248 -56.12 -8.25 -1.00
N GLY A 249 -55.78 -7.17 -1.66
CA GLY A 249 -56.26 -5.83 -1.37
C GLY A 249 -55.58 -5.10 -0.23
N SER A 250 -54.60 -5.72 0.45
CA SER A 250 -53.83 -5.07 1.49
C SER A 250 -52.81 -4.07 0.95
N ARG A 251 -52.43 -3.07 1.75
CA ARG A 251 -51.44 -2.07 1.40
C ARG A 251 -50.14 -2.35 2.16
N LEU A 252 -49.01 -2.38 1.48
CA LEU A 252 -47.70 -2.50 2.05
C LEU A 252 -46.91 -1.21 1.84
N LEU A 253 -46.70 -0.45 2.91
CA LEU A 253 -45.90 0.79 2.91
C LEU A 253 -44.41 0.47 2.97
N VAL A 254 -43.56 1.43 2.60
CA VAL A 254 -42.13 1.36 2.86
C VAL A 254 -41.88 1.21 4.36
N GLY A 255 -41.10 0.21 4.77
CA GLY A 255 -40.92 -0.21 6.16
C GLY A 255 -41.90 -1.28 6.64
N GLY A 256 -43.00 -1.55 5.91
CA GLY A 256 -43.99 -2.59 6.22
C GLY A 256 -43.43 -4.01 6.02
N LEU A 257 -43.96 -4.97 6.80
CA LEU A 257 -43.54 -6.37 6.76
C LEU A 257 -44.71 -7.24 6.25
N ARG A 258 -44.41 -8.17 5.34
CA ARG A 258 -45.34 -9.21 4.85
C ARG A 258 -44.59 -10.51 4.62
N ASP A 259 -45.07 -11.63 5.15
CA ASP A 259 -44.48 -12.97 5.01
C ASP A 259 -42.94 -12.99 5.25
N GLN A 260 -42.47 -12.31 6.28
CA GLN A 260 -41.05 -12.12 6.66
C GLN A 260 -40.24 -11.20 5.70
N TYR A 261 -40.88 -10.59 4.68
CA TYR A 261 -40.26 -9.63 3.78
C TYR A 261 -40.70 -8.20 4.15
N ARG A 262 -39.70 -7.34 4.37
CA ARG A 262 -39.91 -5.91 4.63
C ARG A 262 -39.65 -5.12 3.36
N LEU A 263 -40.59 -4.31 2.93
CA LEU A 263 -40.39 -3.38 1.82
C LEU A 263 -39.47 -2.26 2.27
N THR A 264 -38.26 -2.19 1.73
CA THR A 264 -37.25 -1.20 2.11
C THR A 264 -37.22 0.01 1.19
N ALA A 265 -37.49 -0.18 -0.13
CA ALA A 265 -37.53 0.91 -1.08
C ALA A 265 -38.47 0.61 -2.26
N ILE A 266 -39.09 1.68 -2.77
CA ILE A 266 -39.80 1.71 -4.06
C ILE A 266 -39.06 2.69 -4.96
N GLU A 267 -38.39 2.19 -5.98
CA GLU A 267 -37.58 2.97 -6.92
C GLU A 267 -38.17 2.90 -8.33
N SER A 268 -37.70 3.77 -9.24
CA SER A 268 -38.14 3.75 -10.62
C SER A 268 -37.72 2.44 -11.29
N GLY A 269 -38.70 1.53 -11.48
CA GLY A 269 -38.52 0.24 -12.14
C GLY A 269 -38.12 -0.93 -11.22
N ARG A 270 -37.93 -0.73 -9.92
CA ARG A 270 -37.60 -1.81 -9.00
C ARG A 270 -38.15 -1.62 -7.57
N LEU A 271 -38.46 -2.75 -6.94
CA LEU A 271 -38.94 -2.84 -5.57
C LEU A 271 -37.90 -3.62 -4.77
N VAL A 272 -37.48 -3.10 -3.60
CA VAL A 272 -36.46 -3.72 -2.77
C VAL A 272 -37.12 -4.23 -1.49
N PHE A 273 -36.92 -5.51 -1.22
CA PHE A 273 -37.39 -6.17 0.00
C PHE A 273 -36.22 -6.74 0.78
N ASP A 274 -36.29 -6.60 2.09
CA ASP A 274 -35.42 -7.26 3.03
C ASP A 274 -36.19 -8.37 3.76
N GLY A 275 -35.55 -9.55 3.94
CA GLY A 275 -36.22 -10.72 4.51
C GLY A 275 -35.24 -11.86 4.73
N PRO A 276 -35.71 -13.11 4.87
CA PRO A 276 -34.84 -14.28 4.98
C PRO A 276 -33.85 -14.37 3.82
N GLU A 277 -34.30 -13.96 2.64
CA GLU A 277 -33.48 -13.67 1.47
C GLU A 277 -33.90 -12.32 0.91
N PRO A 278 -33.00 -11.40 0.64
CA PRO A 278 -33.37 -10.13 0.07
C PRO A 278 -33.83 -10.30 -1.39
N VAL A 279 -34.89 -9.61 -1.77
CA VAL A 279 -35.53 -9.71 -3.07
C VAL A 279 -35.55 -8.35 -3.75
N ILE A 280 -35.18 -8.31 -5.04
CA ILE A 280 -35.38 -7.15 -5.90
C ILE A 280 -36.33 -7.58 -7.03
N VAL A 281 -37.54 -7.03 -7.02
CA VAL A 281 -38.51 -7.25 -8.09
C VAL A 281 -38.38 -6.13 -9.11
N THR A 282 -38.00 -6.50 -10.33
CA THR A 282 -37.94 -5.58 -11.47
C THR A 282 -39.30 -5.47 -12.14
N ARG A 283 -39.71 -4.26 -12.60
CA ARG A 283 -41.00 -3.99 -13.28
C ARG A 283 -40.78 -3.81 -14.76
#